data_286f216b74c6b818b5cbe389b31308fb
#
_entry.id   286f216b74c6b818b5cbe389b31308fb
#
_cell.length_a   1.000
_cell.length_b   1.000
_cell.length_c   1.000
_cell.angle_alpha   90.00
_cell.angle_beta   90.00
_cell.angle_gamma   90.00
#
_symmetry.space_group_name_H-M   'P 1'
#
loop_
_entity.id
_entity.type
_entity.pdbx_description
1 polymer ?
#
loop_
_entity_poly.entity_id
_entity_poly.type
_entity_poly.pdbx_seq_one_letter_code
_entity_poly.pdbx_strand_id
1 'polypeptide(L)'
;MKHLLTLVLVVCLYPCLALTKPGEYIPAEPDYDDPAYWYTNLTDKDGTGGDIFYIVSTWIADYKTPDSIVSHWADAASPAHQELMMREIGRVASYIPEGNNFYSPYYRHMSINPWMTLDEELIDDYLRPAMRDVRKAFDHFIANRPAGRPFVIAGFSQGGRAVVELLKYMPDSVYEDMAAAYVLGYKVTPQDIAEFPRIKGATGEGDTGVTICYNTVKDTAFVKPVVAAPCAICINPVNWHTDATEARLNDTITITISPEHHVLVAKGYDAKEYKPIMNYLNIGDIHGCEPWLYKDFIYRNMDLRLKNHRKAKQSL
;
A
#
# COMPACT_ATOMS: atom_id res chain seq x y z
N MET A 1 -60.60 16.15 6.49
CA MET A 1 -59.47 17.01 6.04
C MET A 1 -58.19 16.38 6.53
N LYS A 2 -57.46 15.68 5.66
CA LYS A 2 -56.20 15.05 6.00
C LYS A 2 -55.06 15.95 5.48
N HIS A 3 -54.28 16.51 6.40
CA HIS A 3 -53.10 17.29 6.04
C HIS A 3 -51.93 16.33 5.76
N LEU A 4 -51.50 16.31 4.50
CA LEU A 4 -50.33 15.62 4.07
C LEU A 4 -49.11 16.50 4.34
N LEU A 5 -48.28 16.11 5.29
CA LEU A 5 -47.01 16.78 5.57
C LEU A 5 -45.95 16.28 4.60
N THR A 6 -45.60 17.10 3.61
CA THR A 6 -44.51 16.82 2.69
C THR A 6 -43.18 17.16 3.35
N LEU A 7 -42.41 16.13 3.70
CA LEU A 7 -41.06 16.29 4.25
C LEU A 7 -40.12 16.59 3.08
N VAL A 8 -39.67 17.82 2.96
CA VAL A 8 -38.64 18.20 1.96
C VAL A 8 -37.26 17.84 2.54
N LEU A 9 -36.65 16.78 2.01
CA LEU A 9 -35.30 16.41 2.37
C LEU A 9 -34.33 17.37 1.64
N VAL A 10 -33.82 18.36 2.35
CA VAL A 10 -32.74 19.22 1.86
C VAL A 10 -31.45 18.45 1.96
N VAL A 11 -31.00 17.84 0.84
CA VAL A 11 -29.66 17.28 0.71
C VAL A 11 -28.71 18.47 0.59
N CYS A 12 -28.06 18.85 1.68
CA CYS A 12 -26.93 19.78 1.66
C CYS A 12 -25.75 19.09 0.96
N LEU A 13 -25.60 19.31 -0.34
CA LEU A 13 -24.36 19.07 -1.05
C LEU A 13 -23.34 20.07 -0.51
N TYR A 14 -22.60 19.70 0.51
CA TYR A 14 -21.37 20.41 0.84
C TYR A 14 -20.36 20.14 -0.28
N PRO A 15 -19.92 21.15 -1.04
CA PRO A 15 -18.76 20.97 -1.89
C PRO A 15 -17.60 20.64 -0.95
N CYS A 16 -16.98 19.48 -1.15
CA CYS A 16 -15.74 19.12 -0.47
C CYS A 16 -14.65 20.05 -1.00
N LEU A 17 -14.59 21.26 -0.46
CA LEU A 17 -13.50 22.20 -0.69
C LEU A 17 -12.25 21.53 -0.15
N ALA A 18 -11.36 21.13 -1.05
CA ALA A 18 -10.00 20.77 -0.69
C ALA A 18 -9.44 21.96 0.12
N LEU A 19 -9.13 21.72 1.39
CA LEU A 19 -8.47 22.72 2.24
C LEU A 19 -7.05 22.89 1.71
N THR A 20 -6.90 23.72 0.68
CA THR A 20 -5.59 24.24 0.28
C THR A 20 -5.17 25.20 1.36
N LYS A 21 -4.02 24.96 1.98
CA LYS A 21 -3.37 26.03 2.74
C LYS A 21 -3.05 27.15 1.74
N PRO A 22 -3.36 28.41 2.03
CA PRO A 22 -3.06 29.49 1.10
C PRO A 22 -1.56 29.46 0.73
N GLY A 23 -1.24 29.33 -0.55
CA GLY A 23 0.13 29.35 -1.05
C GLY A 23 0.73 27.98 -1.42
N GLU A 24 -0.04 26.89 -1.44
CA GLU A 24 0.40 25.57 -1.90
C GLU A 24 -0.25 25.19 -3.24
N TYR A 25 0.51 24.50 -4.09
CA TYR A 25 0.01 24.00 -5.37
C TYR A 25 -0.33 22.51 -5.25
N ILE A 26 -1.57 22.16 -5.52
CA ILE A 26 -2.01 20.76 -5.67
C ILE A 26 -2.16 20.49 -7.18
N PRO A 27 -1.41 19.52 -7.75
CA PRO A 27 -1.56 19.12 -9.15
C PRO A 27 -2.97 18.66 -9.48
N ALA A 28 -3.31 18.69 -10.76
CA ALA A 28 -4.61 18.21 -11.24
C ALA A 28 -4.86 16.76 -10.83
N GLU A 29 -6.11 16.44 -10.54
CA GLU A 29 -6.52 15.08 -10.20
C GLU A 29 -6.41 14.19 -11.44
N PRO A 30 -5.83 12.96 -11.30
CA PRO A 30 -5.73 12.01 -12.40
C PRO A 30 -7.12 11.55 -12.89
N ASP A 31 -7.24 11.39 -14.21
CA ASP A 31 -8.37 10.73 -14.84
C ASP A 31 -8.01 9.26 -15.11
N TYR A 32 -8.53 8.35 -14.30
CA TYR A 32 -8.19 6.93 -14.41
C TYR A 32 -8.90 6.19 -15.55
N ASP A 33 -9.77 6.86 -16.32
CA ASP A 33 -10.23 6.35 -17.61
C ASP A 33 -9.15 6.51 -18.70
N ASP A 34 -8.15 7.38 -18.49
CA ASP A 34 -7.00 7.54 -19.36
C ASP A 34 -5.86 6.56 -18.98
N PRO A 35 -5.47 5.64 -19.89
CA PRO A 35 -4.38 4.70 -19.66
C PRO A 35 -3.03 5.37 -19.39
N ALA A 36 -2.85 6.66 -19.69
CA ALA A 36 -1.62 7.42 -19.35
C ALA A 36 -1.36 7.52 -17.84
N TYR A 37 -2.38 7.32 -17.01
CA TYR A 37 -2.25 7.29 -15.55
C TYR A 37 -2.00 5.90 -14.97
N TRP A 38 -1.68 4.91 -15.81
CA TRP A 38 -1.47 3.54 -15.38
C TRP A 38 -0.15 2.96 -15.88
N TYR A 39 0.47 2.16 -15.05
CA TYR A 39 1.37 1.11 -15.50
C TYR A 39 0.65 -0.24 -15.41
N THR A 40 0.68 -1.01 -16.49
CA THR A 40 0.10 -2.35 -16.55
C THR A 40 1.07 -3.35 -17.14
N ASN A 41 1.09 -4.57 -16.58
CA ASN A 41 1.77 -5.72 -17.14
C ASN A 41 0.82 -6.93 -17.12
N LEU A 42 0.18 -7.19 -18.26
CA LEU A 42 -0.88 -8.19 -18.39
C LEU A 42 -0.31 -9.50 -18.94
N THR A 43 0.01 -10.43 -18.07
CA THR A 43 0.64 -11.71 -18.44
C THR A 43 -0.29 -12.91 -18.33
N ASP A 44 -1.49 -12.74 -17.73
CA ASP A 44 -2.51 -13.79 -17.66
C ASP A 44 -3.31 -13.87 -18.97
N LYS A 45 -2.86 -14.74 -19.85
CA LYS A 45 -3.45 -14.91 -21.19
C LYS A 45 -4.61 -15.92 -21.23
N ASP A 46 -4.67 -16.82 -20.29
CA ASP A 46 -5.66 -17.90 -20.21
C ASP A 46 -6.74 -17.69 -19.15
N GLY A 47 -6.67 -16.60 -18.40
CA GLY A 47 -7.64 -16.25 -17.35
C GLY A 47 -7.52 -17.08 -16.07
N THR A 48 -6.43 -17.86 -15.91
CA THR A 48 -6.24 -18.75 -14.75
C THR A 48 -5.51 -18.10 -13.59
N GLY A 49 -4.86 -16.94 -13.79
CA GLY A 49 -4.19 -16.15 -12.77
C GLY A 49 -5.12 -15.21 -12.01
N GLY A 50 -4.52 -14.26 -11.31
CA GLY A 50 -5.21 -13.21 -10.59
C GLY A 50 -4.70 -11.82 -10.99
N ASP A 51 -5.24 -10.81 -10.32
CA ASP A 51 -4.86 -9.41 -10.53
C ASP A 51 -4.14 -8.87 -9.30
N ILE A 52 -3.07 -8.09 -9.51
CA ILE A 52 -2.33 -7.43 -8.45
C ILE A 52 -2.45 -5.93 -8.64
N PHE A 53 -3.08 -5.26 -7.69
CA PHE A 53 -3.17 -3.81 -7.62
C PHE A 53 -2.09 -3.30 -6.68
N TYR A 54 -1.07 -2.63 -7.24
CA TYR A 54 0.10 -2.19 -6.48
C TYR A 54 0.15 -0.66 -6.35
N ILE A 55 0.35 -0.18 -5.13
CA ILE A 55 0.43 1.25 -4.81
C ILE A 55 1.86 1.59 -4.47
N VAL A 56 2.47 2.41 -5.32
CA VAL A 56 3.86 2.86 -5.18
C VAL A 56 4.06 3.75 -3.96
N SER A 57 5.27 3.77 -3.43
CA SER A 57 5.65 4.61 -2.28
C SER A 57 5.93 6.08 -2.67
N THR A 58 6.63 6.80 -1.80
CA THR A 58 7.02 8.21 -1.99
C THR A 58 8.30 8.31 -2.82
N TRP A 59 8.25 9.06 -3.94
CA TRP A 59 9.38 9.18 -4.88
C TRP A 59 9.81 10.62 -5.19
N ILE A 60 9.18 11.61 -4.57
CA ILE A 60 9.57 13.03 -4.74
C ILE A 60 9.83 13.70 -3.39
N ALA A 61 10.62 14.76 -3.42
CA ALA A 61 10.65 15.81 -2.41
C ALA A 61 9.74 16.96 -2.83
N ASP A 62 9.52 17.91 -1.93
CA ASP A 62 8.82 19.16 -2.27
C ASP A 62 9.49 19.84 -3.46
N TYR A 63 8.68 20.40 -4.34
CA TYR A 63 9.17 21.14 -5.48
C TYR A 63 8.39 22.45 -5.65
N LYS A 64 8.92 23.35 -6.48
CA LYS A 64 8.26 24.61 -6.82
C LYS A 64 7.76 24.58 -8.25
N THR A 65 6.56 25.10 -8.44
CA THR A 65 6.04 25.42 -9.78
C THR A 65 6.86 26.54 -10.43
N PRO A 66 6.70 26.81 -11.74
CA PRO A 66 7.31 27.98 -12.39
C PRO A 66 7.00 29.30 -11.69
N ASP A 67 5.81 29.43 -11.07
CA ASP A 67 5.40 30.62 -10.32
C ASP A 67 5.92 30.59 -8.85
N SER A 68 6.89 29.74 -8.55
CA SER A 68 7.51 29.59 -7.23
C SER A 68 6.58 29.14 -6.10
N ILE A 69 5.42 28.56 -6.41
CA ILE A 69 4.50 27.99 -5.44
C ILE A 69 4.97 26.58 -5.09
N VAL A 70 5.01 26.25 -3.80
CA VAL A 70 5.44 24.92 -3.33
C VAL A 70 4.35 23.88 -3.57
N SER A 71 4.76 22.71 -4.02
CA SER A 71 3.91 21.51 -4.04
C SER A 71 4.49 20.42 -3.16
N HIS A 72 3.61 19.78 -2.39
CA HIS A 72 3.88 18.61 -1.56
C HIS A 72 3.36 17.33 -2.19
N TRP A 73 2.94 17.35 -3.45
CA TRP A 73 2.33 16.21 -4.15
C TRP A 73 2.97 15.99 -5.52
N ALA A 74 3.13 14.72 -5.86
CA ALA A 74 3.54 14.38 -7.22
C ALA A 74 2.49 14.86 -8.23
N ASP A 75 2.94 15.34 -9.36
CA ASP A 75 2.10 15.53 -10.52
C ASP A 75 2.01 14.21 -11.30
N ALA A 76 0.86 13.54 -11.20
CA ALA A 76 0.66 12.25 -11.85
C ALA A 76 0.66 12.32 -13.38
N ALA A 77 0.44 13.50 -13.97
CA ALA A 77 0.55 13.75 -15.41
C ALA A 77 1.99 14.05 -15.86
N SER A 78 2.91 14.34 -14.92
CA SER A 78 4.29 14.67 -15.24
C SER A 78 5.11 13.43 -15.63
N PRO A 79 5.66 13.33 -16.86
CA PRO A 79 6.52 12.21 -17.23
C PRO A 79 7.74 12.06 -16.31
N ALA A 80 8.28 13.17 -15.81
CA ALA A 80 9.42 13.14 -14.88
C ALA A 80 9.05 12.49 -13.53
N HIS A 81 7.85 12.78 -12.99
CA HIS A 81 7.39 12.16 -11.76
C HIS A 81 6.98 10.70 -11.98
N GLN A 82 6.38 10.37 -13.13
CA GLN A 82 6.09 8.99 -13.51
C GLN A 82 7.37 8.15 -13.62
N GLU A 83 8.44 8.69 -14.22
CA GLU A 83 9.75 8.02 -14.31
C GLU A 83 10.33 7.69 -12.92
N LEU A 84 10.18 8.59 -11.95
CA LEU A 84 10.59 8.33 -10.58
C LEU A 84 9.79 7.19 -9.94
N MET A 85 8.45 7.21 -10.08
CA MET A 85 7.58 6.13 -9.61
C MET A 85 7.90 4.79 -10.29
N MET A 86 8.25 4.82 -11.57
CA MET A 86 8.62 3.62 -12.34
C MET A 86 9.86 2.89 -11.82
N ARG A 87 10.71 3.54 -11.05
CA ARG A 87 11.87 2.88 -10.41
C ARG A 87 11.44 1.79 -9.44
N GLU A 88 10.31 1.99 -8.75
CA GLU A 88 9.72 0.98 -7.88
C GLU A 88 8.74 0.10 -8.65
N ILE A 89 7.79 0.70 -9.36
CA ILE A 89 6.73 -0.02 -10.08
C ILE A 89 7.31 -1.06 -11.02
N GLY A 90 8.24 -0.67 -11.89
CA GLY A 90 8.87 -1.57 -12.87
C GLY A 90 9.69 -2.68 -12.21
N ARG A 91 10.36 -2.38 -11.10
CA ARG A 91 11.10 -3.36 -10.33
C ARG A 91 10.18 -4.38 -9.66
N VAL A 92 9.11 -3.92 -9.01
CA VAL A 92 8.11 -4.81 -8.40
C VAL A 92 7.42 -5.66 -9.46
N ALA A 93 6.98 -5.05 -10.57
CA ALA A 93 6.35 -5.77 -11.67
C ALA A 93 7.24 -6.91 -12.23
N SER A 94 8.56 -6.71 -12.24
CA SER A 94 9.52 -7.75 -12.70
C SER A 94 9.62 -8.95 -11.76
N TYR A 95 9.14 -8.85 -10.53
CA TYR A 95 9.13 -9.95 -9.55
C TYR A 95 7.81 -10.73 -9.55
N ILE A 96 6.76 -10.19 -10.17
CA ILE A 96 5.47 -10.86 -10.22
C ILE A 96 5.58 -12.09 -11.12
N PRO A 97 5.16 -13.27 -10.63
CA PRO A 97 5.13 -14.48 -11.45
C PRO A 97 4.24 -14.32 -12.68
N GLU A 98 4.72 -14.84 -13.83
CA GLU A 98 3.93 -14.91 -15.05
C GLU A 98 2.58 -15.61 -14.82
N GLY A 99 1.58 -15.22 -15.60
CA GLY A 99 0.20 -15.70 -15.46
C GLY A 99 -0.64 -14.84 -14.52
N ASN A 100 -0.09 -13.77 -13.92
CA ASN A 100 -0.86 -12.78 -13.16
C ASN A 100 -0.79 -11.41 -13.83
N ASN A 101 -1.87 -10.64 -13.74
CA ASN A 101 -1.88 -9.27 -14.21
C ASN A 101 -1.43 -8.31 -13.10
N PHE A 102 -0.71 -7.28 -13.50
CA PHE A 102 -0.22 -6.25 -12.59
C PHE A 102 -0.71 -4.88 -13.03
N TYR A 103 -1.24 -4.11 -12.08
CA TYR A 103 -1.78 -2.76 -12.27
C TYR A 103 -1.21 -1.84 -11.21
N SER A 104 -0.68 -0.69 -11.60
CA SER A 104 -0.24 0.34 -10.67
C SER A 104 -0.64 1.72 -11.19
N PRO A 105 -1.47 2.48 -10.44
CA PRO A 105 -1.82 3.83 -10.82
C PRO A 105 -0.69 4.80 -10.54
N TYR A 106 -0.50 5.78 -11.41
CA TYR A 106 0.20 7.02 -11.07
C TYR A 106 -0.77 7.91 -10.31
N TYR A 107 -0.37 8.40 -9.15
CA TYR A 107 -1.23 9.18 -8.28
C TYR A 107 -0.45 10.34 -7.65
N ARG A 108 -1.16 11.31 -7.11
CA ARG A 108 -0.56 12.46 -6.42
C ARG A 108 -0.02 12.03 -5.04
N HIS A 109 0.95 11.11 -5.03
CA HIS A 109 1.55 10.71 -3.76
C HIS A 109 2.18 11.92 -3.06
N MET A 110 2.08 11.95 -1.74
CA MET A 110 2.68 12.99 -0.93
C MET A 110 4.21 12.91 -1.01
N SER A 111 4.87 14.06 -1.04
CA SER A 111 6.33 14.16 -1.00
C SER A 111 6.90 13.64 0.32
N ILE A 112 8.23 13.52 0.37
CA ILE A 112 8.90 13.02 1.58
C ILE A 112 8.89 14.04 2.73
N ASN A 113 8.78 15.33 2.45
CA ASN A 113 8.95 16.38 3.45
C ASN A 113 7.92 16.34 4.58
N PRO A 114 6.60 16.17 4.33
CA PRO A 114 5.64 15.99 5.41
C PRO A 114 5.93 14.76 6.29
N TRP A 115 6.38 13.63 5.71
CA TRP A 115 6.77 12.44 6.47
C TRP A 115 7.91 12.70 7.45
N MET A 116 8.85 13.58 7.09
CA MET A 116 10.00 13.93 7.94
C MET A 116 9.62 14.75 9.18
N THR A 117 8.44 15.34 9.21
CA THR A 117 7.94 16.06 10.41
C THR A 117 7.63 15.12 11.55
N LEU A 118 7.28 13.86 11.27
CA LEU A 118 6.79 12.87 12.22
C LEU A 118 5.51 13.30 12.96
N ASP A 119 4.80 14.29 12.43
CA ASP A 119 3.52 14.79 12.91
C ASP A 119 2.39 14.06 12.17
N GLU A 120 1.71 13.13 12.87
CA GLU A 120 0.69 12.26 12.27
C GLU A 120 -0.52 13.06 11.76
N GLU A 121 -0.94 14.13 12.44
CA GLU A 121 -2.07 14.96 12.00
C GLU A 121 -1.74 15.71 10.72
N LEU A 122 -0.55 16.30 10.67
CA LEU A 122 -0.05 16.98 9.47
C LEU A 122 0.10 16.01 8.29
N ILE A 123 0.65 14.82 8.52
CA ILE A 123 0.79 13.77 7.51
C ILE A 123 -0.57 13.37 6.96
N ASP A 124 -1.56 13.14 7.82
CA ASP A 124 -2.91 12.74 7.41
C ASP A 124 -3.59 13.84 6.58
N ASP A 125 -3.39 15.10 6.90
CA ASP A 125 -3.90 16.21 6.09
C ASP A 125 -3.31 16.23 4.68
N TYR A 126 -1.98 16.08 4.57
CA TYR A 126 -1.30 16.07 3.28
C TYR A 126 -1.54 14.78 2.46
N LEU A 127 -1.92 13.68 3.11
CA LEU A 127 -2.28 12.43 2.42
C LEU A 127 -3.65 12.47 1.73
N ARG A 128 -4.54 13.40 2.09
CA ARG A 128 -5.93 13.42 1.57
C ARG A 128 -6.03 13.39 0.03
N PRO A 129 -5.27 14.18 -0.75
CA PRO A 129 -5.30 14.10 -2.20
C PRO A 129 -4.86 12.72 -2.71
N ALA A 130 -3.77 12.17 -2.14
CA ALA A 130 -3.26 10.86 -2.51
C ALA A 130 -4.27 9.74 -2.23
N MET A 131 -4.92 9.75 -1.06
CA MET A 131 -5.92 8.74 -0.71
C MET A 131 -7.18 8.83 -1.58
N ARG A 132 -7.57 10.03 -2.01
CA ARG A 132 -8.67 10.22 -2.95
C ARG A 132 -8.34 9.59 -4.31
N ASP A 133 -7.15 9.86 -4.81
CA ASP A 133 -6.69 9.31 -6.09
C ASP A 133 -6.63 7.78 -6.05
N VAL A 134 -6.06 7.21 -4.98
CA VAL A 134 -5.97 5.76 -4.83
C VAL A 134 -7.35 5.10 -4.77
N ARG A 135 -8.32 5.71 -4.07
CA ARG A 135 -9.70 5.19 -4.05
C ARG A 135 -10.33 5.21 -5.44
N LYS A 136 -10.20 6.30 -6.19
CA LYS A 136 -10.72 6.40 -7.57
C LYS A 136 -10.04 5.39 -8.50
N ALA A 137 -8.73 5.26 -8.42
CA ALA A 137 -8.00 4.25 -9.18
C ALA A 137 -8.47 2.83 -8.85
N PHE A 138 -8.69 2.55 -7.56
CA PHE A 138 -9.19 1.26 -7.13
C PHE A 138 -10.62 0.99 -7.61
N ASP A 139 -11.50 1.98 -7.55
CA ASP A 139 -12.87 1.87 -8.07
C ASP A 139 -12.86 1.57 -9.58
N HIS A 140 -12.02 2.28 -10.35
CA HIS A 140 -11.81 2.01 -11.76
C HIS A 140 -11.27 0.59 -12.01
N PHE A 141 -10.27 0.16 -11.24
CA PHE A 141 -9.72 -1.20 -11.31
C PHE A 141 -10.81 -2.25 -11.06
N ILE A 142 -11.63 -2.09 -10.01
CA ILE A 142 -12.72 -3.03 -9.69
C ILE A 142 -13.78 -3.06 -10.78
N ALA A 143 -14.17 -1.90 -11.32
CA ALA A 143 -15.19 -1.81 -12.36
C ALA A 143 -14.79 -2.44 -13.71
N ASN A 144 -13.47 -2.48 -14.00
CA ASN A 144 -12.94 -2.93 -15.29
C ASN A 144 -12.33 -4.34 -15.26
N ARG A 145 -12.47 -5.09 -14.18
CA ARG A 145 -12.00 -6.47 -14.05
C ARG A 145 -13.13 -7.47 -14.07
N PRO A 146 -12.91 -8.73 -14.49
CA PRO A 146 -13.93 -9.77 -14.42
C PRO A 146 -14.39 -10.00 -12.97
N ALA A 147 -15.72 -10.02 -12.76
CA ALA A 147 -16.30 -10.31 -11.45
C ALA A 147 -15.88 -11.72 -10.96
N GLY A 148 -15.64 -11.85 -9.65
CA GLY A 148 -15.22 -13.11 -9.04
C GLY A 148 -13.76 -13.52 -9.31
N ARG A 149 -13.03 -12.76 -10.10
CA ARG A 149 -11.61 -12.98 -10.31
C ARG A 149 -10.83 -12.60 -9.04
N PRO A 150 -9.94 -13.46 -8.49
CA PRO A 150 -9.21 -13.11 -7.28
C PRO A 150 -8.23 -11.98 -7.53
N PHE A 151 -8.02 -11.14 -6.53
CA PHE A 151 -7.01 -10.09 -6.58
C PHE A 151 -6.24 -9.93 -5.27
N VAL A 152 -5.09 -9.30 -5.38
CA VAL A 152 -4.24 -8.85 -4.28
C VAL A 152 -4.15 -7.33 -4.35
N ILE A 153 -4.23 -6.67 -3.20
CA ILE A 153 -3.79 -5.28 -3.07
C ILE A 153 -2.46 -5.26 -2.33
N ALA A 154 -1.52 -4.47 -2.83
CA ALA A 154 -0.20 -4.36 -2.22
C ALA A 154 0.32 -2.93 -2.31
N GLY A 155 1.15 -2.54 -1.36
CA GLY A 155 1.79 -1.23 -1.38
C GLY A 155 2.90 -1.15 -0.36
N PHE A 156 3.88 -0.28 -0.65
CA PHE A 156 5.02 -0.07 0.22
C PHE A 156 5.01 1.33 0.81
N SER A 157 5.38 1.46 2.10
CA SER A 157 5.49 2.74 2.80
C SER A 157 4.18 3.54 2.70
N GLN A 158 4.15 4.70 2.05
CA GLN A 158 2.92 5.44 1.75
C GLN A 158 1.90 4.58 0.99
N GLY A 159 2.36 3.72 0.06
CA GLY A 159 1.50 2.74 -0.58
C GLY A 159 0.92 1.71 0.41
N GLY A 160 1.69 1.31 1.42
CA GLY A 160 1.21 0.48 2.53
C GLY A 160 0.12 1.18 3.34
N ARG A 161 0.27 2.47 3.63
CA ARG A 161 -0.79 3.31 4.24
C ARG A 161 -2.05 3.30 3.39
N ALA A 162 -1.89 3.46 2.07
CA ALA A 162 -3.01 3.46 1.14
C ALA A 162 -3.73 2.10 1.08
N VAL A 163 -3.01 0.98 1.21
CA VAL A 163 -3.61 -0.36 1.33
C VAL A 163 -4.52 -0.44 2.56
N VAL A 164 -4.08 0.07 3.73
CA VAL A 164 -4.92 0.12 4.93
C VAL A 164 -6.20 0.93 4.69
N GLU A 165 -6.10 2.06 4.01
CA GLU A 165 -7.27 2.89 3.67
C GLU A 165 -8.22 2.17 2.69
N LEU A 166 -7.70 1.41 1.73
CA LEU A 166 -8.54 0.59 0.84
C LEU A 166 -9.24 -0.54 1.59
N LEU A 167 -8.57 -1.18 2.55
CA LEU A 167 -9.18 -2.20 3.41
C LEU A 167 -10.38 -1.68 4.20
N LYS A 168 -10.32 -0.42 4.63
CA LYS A 168 -11.43 0.27 5.31
C LYS A 168 -12.54 0.69 4.35
N TYR A 169 -12.16 1.07 3.14
CA TYR A 169 -13.03 1.67 2.13
C TYR A 169 -13.85 0.65 1.34
N MET A 170 -13.24 -0.47 0.90
CA MET A 170 -13.88 -1.39 -0.04
C MET A 170 -15.15 -2.03 0.53
N PRO A 171 -16.22 -2.22 -0.30
CA PRO A 171 -17.42 -2.95 0.09
C PRO A 171 -17.14 -4.42 0.37
N ASP A 172 -17.99 -5.08 1.17
CA ASP A 172 -17.83 -6.50 1.52
C ASP A 172 -17.82 -7.40 0.29
N SER A 173 -18.65 -7.12 -0.71
CA SER A 173 -18.68 -7.88 -1.97
C SER A 173 -17.37 -7.83 -2.76
N VAL A 174 -16.63 -6.74 -2.65
CA VAL A 174 -15.29 -6.61 -3.25
C VAL A 174 -14.24 -7.32 -2.37
N TYR A 175 -14.39 -7.18 -1.05
CA TYR A 175 -13.49 -7.84 -0.09
C TYR A 175 -13.50 -9.37 -0.26
N GLU A 176 -14.66 -9.96 -0.60
CA GLU A 176 -14.80 -11.40 -0.86
C GLU A 176 -13.95 -11.92 -2.03
N ASP A 177 -13.59 -11.08 -2.98
CA ASP A 177 -12.71 -11.43 -4.10
C ASP A 177 -11.22 -11.19 -3.80
N MET A 178 -10.92 -10.51 -2.69
CA MET A 178 -9.54 -10.22 -2.29
C MET A 178 -8.87 -11.46 -1.69
N ALA A 179 -7.84 -11.95 -2.37
CA ALA A 179 -7.05 -13.08 -1.87
C ALA A 179 -6.16 -12.66 -0.69
N ALA A 180 -5.56 -11.47 -0.73
CA ALA A 180 -4.77 -10.91 0.36
C ALA A 180 -4.50 -9.42 0.16
N ALA A 181 -4.16 -8.74 1.27
CA ALA A 181 -3.60 -7.40 1.28
C ALA A 181 -2.17 -7.42 1.82
N TYR A 182 -1.25 -6.68 1.19
CA TYR A 182 0.15 -6.58 1.61
C TYR A 182 0.47 -5.14 2.00
N VAL A 183 0.58 -4.91 3.31
CA VAL A 183 0.96 -3.64 3.93
C VAL A 183 2.45 -3.69 4.24
N LEU A 184 3.27 -3.29 3.27
CA LEU A 184 4.72 -3.39 3.35
C LEU A 184 5.31 -2.09 3.88
N GLY A 185 6.12 -2.15 4.92
CA GLY A 185 6.75 -0.97 5.51
C GLY A 185 5.75 0.06 6.06
N TYR A 186 4.59 -0.39 6.50
CA TYR A 186 3.61 0.42 7.21
C TYR A 186 2.91 -0.40 8.30
N LYS A 187 2.16 0.25 9.19
CA LYS A 187 1.46 -0.36 10.32
C LYS A 187 -0.03 -0.60 10.03
N VAL A 188 -0.57 -1.66 10.61
CA VAL A 188 -2.00 -1.82 10.87
C VAL A 188 -2.21 -1.65 12.36
N THR A 189 -2.95 -0.64 12.78
CA THR A 189 -3.07 -0.31 14.21
C THR A 189 -4.11 -1.18 14.92
N PRO A 190 -4.03 -1.30 16.27
CA PRO A 190 -5.11 -1.92 17.05
C PRO A 190 -6.47 -1.25 16.83
N GLN A 191 -6.49 0.07 16.60
CA GLN A 191 -7.72 0.79 16.30
C GLN A 191 -8.29 0.37 14.93
N ASP A 192 -7.46 0.20 13.90
CA ASP A 192 -7.91 -0.28 12.59
C ASP A 192 -8.64 -1.60 12.68
N ILE A 193 -8.13 -2.54 13.48
CA ILE A 193 -8.76 -3.85 13.70
C ILE A 193 -10.04 -3.74 14.52
N ALA A 194 -10.07 -2.89 15.54
CA ALA A 194 -11.24 -2.69 16.38
C ALA A 194 -12.41 -2.07 15.61
N GLU A 195 -12.13 -1.11 14.73
CA GLU A 195 -13.13 -0.44 13.90
C GLU A 195 -13.54 -1.27 12.66
N PHE A 196 -12.60 -2.03 12.10
CA PHE A 196 -12.80 -2.85 10.91
C PHE A 196 -12.39 -4.30 11.15
N PRO A 197 -13.21 -5.11 11.86
CA PRO A 197 -12.86 -6.49 12.26
C PRO A 197 -12.61 -7.45 11.10
N ARG A 198 -12.97 -7.07 9.87
CA ARG A 198 -12.61 -7.81 8.65
C ARG A 198 -11.12 -7.74 8.31
N ILE A 199 -10.39 -6.75 8.82
CA ILE A 199 -8.93 -6.66 8.67
C ILE A 199 -8.29 -7.71 9.57
N LYS A 200 -7.95 -8.86 8.99
CA LYS A 200 -7.41 -10.03 9.70
C LYS A 200 -5.96 -10.22 9.32
N GLY A 201 -5.07 -10.37 10.31
CA GLY A 201 -3.69 -10.76 10.05
C GLY A 201 -3.60 -12.17 9.48
N ALA A 202 -2.64 -12.39 8.58
CA ALA A 202 -2.26 -13.73 8.15
C ALA A 202 -1.68 -14.53 9.33
N THR A 203 -1.98 -15.82 9.38
CA THR A 203 -1.49 -16.76 10.41
C THR A 203 -0.56 -17.83 9.84
N GLY A 204 -0.38 -17.83 8.51
CA GLY A 204 0.49 -18.74 7.80
C GLY A 204 0.69 -18.35 6.35
N GLU A 205 1.35 -19.21 5.58
CA GLU A 205 1.72 -18.93 4.19
C GLU A 205 0.53 -18.91 3.23
N GLY A 206 -0.48 -19.75 3.46
CA GLY A 206 -1.48 -20.08 2.45
C GLY A 206 -2.91 -19.64 2.73
N ASP A 207 -3.19 -18.99 3.86
CA ASP A 207 -4.52 -18.48 4.20
C ASP A 207 -4.92 -17.29 3.27
N THR A 208 -6.23 -17.08 3.08
CA THR A 208 -6.74 -16.07 2.14
C THR A 208 -7.76 -15.15 2.82
N GLY A 209 -8.03 -13.98 2.20
CA GLY A 209 -8.84 -12.93 2.81
C GLY A 209 -8.16 -12.30 4.02
N VAL A 210 -6.83 -12.20 3.99
CA VAL A 210 -6.00 -11.78 5.13
C VAL A 210 -5.06 -10.64 4.76
N THR A 211 -4.50 -10.02 5.78
CA THR A 211 -3.52 -8.92 5.65
C THR A 211 -2.14 -9.40 6.09
N ILE A 212 -1.18 -9.26 5.21
CA ILE A 212 0.25 -9.42 5.46
C ILE A 212 0.78 -8.03 5.81
N CYS A 213 1.35 -7.87 6.99
CA CYS A 213 1.89 -6.60 7.44
C CYS A 213 3.24 -6.81 8.11
N TYR A 214 4.19 -5.96 7.80
CA TYR A 214 5.45 -5.86 8.50
C TYR A 214 6.16 -4.53 8.24
N ASN A 215 7.00 -4.15 9.18
CA ASN A 215 8.07 -3.18 9.07
C ASN A 215 9.36 -3.86 9.48
N THR A 216 10.49 -3.49 8.88
CA THR A 216 11.78 -4.09 9.19
C THR A 216 12.75 -3.04 9.72
N VAL A 217 13.38 -3.35 10.83
CA VAL A 217 14.43 -2.53 11.44
C VAL A 217 15.68 -3.39 11.73
N LYS A 218 16.84 -2.78 11.78
CA LYS A 218 18.07 -3.47 12.23
C LYS A 218 18.13 -3.61 13.75
N ASP A 219 17.45 -2.71 14.46
CA ASP A 219 17.36 -2.67 15.92
C ASP A 219 16.05 -1.95 16.31
N THR A 220 15.40 -2.38 17.40
CA THR A 220 14.14 -1.80 17.87
C THR A 220 14.24 -0.32 18.25
N ALA A 221 15.42 0.18 18.56
CA ALA A 221 15.68 1.62 18.79
C ALA A 221 15.34 2.49 17.55
N PHE A 222 15.26 1.90 16.36
CA PHE A 222 14.88 2.61 15.12
C PHE A 222 13.39 2.58 14.81
N VAL A 223 12.56 1.94 15.62
CA VAL A 223 11.11 1.94 15.43
C VAL A 223 10.57 3.37 15.46
N LYS A 224 9.88 3.77 14.41
CA LYS A 224 9.23 5.10 14.31
C LYS A 224 7.71 4.92 14.42
N PRO A 225 7.07 5.58 15.40
CA PRO A 225 5.62 5.46 15.59
C PRO A 225 4.81 5.78 14.34
N VAL A 226 5.19 6.79 13.59
CA VAL A 226 4.48 7.25 12.39
C VAL A 226 4.28 6.16 11.33
N VAL A 227 5.20 5.21 11.20
CA VAL A 227 5.12 4.14 10.18
C VAL A 227 5.03 2.74 10.75
N ALA A 228 5.53 2.49 11.98
CA ALA A 228 5.77 1.14 12.45
C ALA A 228 5.02 0.75 13.73
N ALA A 229 4.67 1.68 14.61
CA ALA A 229 4.09 1.35 15.92
C ALA A 229 2.97 2.33 16.33
N PRO A 230 1.97 1.90 17.13
CA PRO A 230 1.73 0.49 17.47
C PRO A 230 1.23 -0.30 16.25
N CYS A 231 1.67 -1.56 16.11
CA CYS A 231 1.22 -2.44 15.05
C CYS A 231 0.53 -3.68 15.66
N ALA A 232 -0.65 -4.03 15.13
CA ALA A 232 -1.44 -5.15 15.61
C ALA A 232 -1.20 -6.43 14.80
N ILE A 233 -0.69 -6.29 13.57
CA ILE A 233 -0.44 -7.40 12.65
C ILE A 233 1.04 -7.39 12.28
N CYS A 234 1.72 -8.52 12.51
CA CYS A 234 3.07 -8.72 11.99
C CYS A 234 3.25 -10.20 11.63
N ILE A 235 3.77 -10.46 10.44
CA ILE A 235 4.14 -11.80 10.00
C ILE A 235 5.53 -11.75 9.36
N ASN A 236 6.36 -12.74 9.68
CA ASN A 236 7.68 -12.86 9.08
C ASN A 236 7.55 -13.51 7.69
N PRO A 237 7.83 -12.80 6.59
CA PRO A 237 7.62 -13.35 5.24
C PRO A 237 8.61 -14.45 4.87
N VAL A 238 9.63 -14.71 5.68
CA VAL A 238 10.64 -15.75 5.42
C VAL A 238 10.16 -17.13 5.85
N ASN A 239 9.46 -17.22 6.99
CA ASN A 239 8.93 -18.48 7.53
C ASN A 239 7.40 -18.49 7.71
N TRP A 240 6.74 -17.37 7.46
CA TRP A 240 5.30 -17.17 7.61
C TRP A 240 4.77 -17.40 9.02
N HIS A 241 5.62 -17.16 10.03
CA HIS A 241 5.25 -17.20 11.44
C HIS A 241 4.90 -15.82 11.97
N THR A 242 4.07 -15.78 13.00
CA THR A 242 3.65 -14.57 13.71
C THR A 242 4.28 -14.43 15.09
N ASP A 243 5.16 -15.34 15.46
CA ASP A 243 5.92 -15.35 16.70
C ASP A 243 7.39 -14.96 16.47
N ALA A 244 8.20 -14.99 17.53
CA ALA A 244 9.61 -14.63 17.51
C ALA A 244 10.53 -15.74 16.94
N THR A 245 9.99 -16.78 16.30
CA THR A 245 10.79 -17.82 15.66
C THR A 245 11.72 -17.22 14.63
N GLU A 246 13.03 -17.40 14.81
CA GLU A 246 14.03 -16.90 13.89
C GLU A 246 13.94 -17.61 12.53
N ALA A 247 14.04 -16.82 11.46
CA ALA A 247 14.10 -17.30 10.09
C ALA A 247 15.38 -16.83 9.41
N ARG A 248 15.97 -17.69 8.59
CA ARG A 248 17.18 -17.37 7.84
C ARG A 248 16.78 -16.87 6.45
N LEU A 249 17.02 -15.59 6.20
CA LEU A 249 16.75 -14.98 4.88
C LEU A 249 17.80 -15.42 3.84
N ASN A 250 19.07 -15.44 4.25
CA ASN A 250 20.21 -15.90 3.47
C ASN A 250 21.34 -16.35 4.41
N ASP A 251 22.55 -16.53 3.91
CA ASP A 251 23.70 -17.03 4.72
C ASP A 251 24.11 -16.08 5.84
N THR A 252 23.82 -14.79 5.75
CA THR A 252 24.25 -13.74 6.68
C THR A 252 23.10 -13.11 7.46
N ILE A 253 21.89 -13.01 6.87
CA ILE A 253 20.77 -12.28 7.44
C ILE A 253 19.79 -13.24 8.10
N THR A 254 19.46 -12.99 9.35
CA THR A 254 18.35 -13.62 10.06
C THR A 254 17.28 -12.60 10.42
N ILE A 255 16.03 -13.05 10.43
CA ILE A 255 14.84 -12.22 10.68
C ILE A 255 14.07 -12.81 11.84
N THR A 256 13.74 -11.97 12.83
CA THR A 256 12.83 -12.31 13.92
C THR A 256 11.76 -11.25 14.07
N ILE A 257 10.61 -11.59 14.68
CA ILE A 257 9.62 -10.59 15.10
C ILE A 257 9.97 -10.13 16.52
N SER A 258 9.98 -8.80 16.74
CA SER A 258 10.00 -8.23 18.08
C SER A 258 8.62 -8.38 18.71
N PRO A 259 8.47 -9.13 19.83
CA PRO A 259 7.17 -9.29 20.49
C PRO A 259 6.62 -7.98 21.08
N GLU A 260 7.50 -7.04 21.42
CA GLU A 260 7.13 -5.76 22.02
C GLU A 260 6.58 -4.77 20.99
N HIS A 261 7.20 -4.73 19.80
CA HIS A 261 6.88 -3.72 18.78
C HIS A 261 6.12 -4.27 17.58
N HIS A 262 6.02 -5.60 17.45
CA HIS A 262 5.44 -6.26 16.26
C HIS A 262 6.07 -5.76 14.95
N VAL A 263 7.40 -5.71 14.92
CA VAL A 263 8.22 -5.39 13.75
C VAL A 263 9.25 -6.49 13.52
N LEU A 264 9.71 -6.62 12.29
CA LEU A 264 10.82 -7.51 11.94
C LEU A 264 12.15 -6.87 12.36
N VAL A 265 13.01 -7.67 12.96
CA VAL A 265 14.40 -7.30 13.29
C VAL A 265 15.33 -8.12 12.40
N ALA A 266 16.05 -7.44 11.51
CA ALA A 266 17.04 -8.07 10.63
C ALA A 266 18.43 -7.97 11.23
N LYS A 267 19.02 -9.11 11.60
CA LYS A 267 20.41 -9.21 12.06
C LYS A 267 21.32 -9.66 10.92
N GLY A 268 22.58 -9.24 10.94
CA GLY A 268 23.56 -9.56 9.90
C GLY A 268 23.40 -8.73 8.62
N TYR A 269 22.54 -7.71 8.65
CA TYR A 269 22.31 -6.79 7.54
C TYR A 269 23.53 -5.90 7.27
N ASP A 270 23.96 -5.82 6.00
CA ASP A 270 25.00 -4.88 5.55
C ASP A 270 24.37 -3.78 4.68
N ALA A 271 24.38 -2.54 5.18
CA ALA A 271 23.87 -1.36 4.48
C ALA A 271 24.60 -1.06 3.16
N LYS A 272 25.83 -1.59 2.97
CA LYS A 272 26.58 -1.44 1.70
C LYS A 272 25.97 -2.31 0.60
N GLU A 273 25.43 -3.46 0.96
CA GLU A 273 24.80 -4.41 0.04
C GLU A 273 23.34 -4.02 -0.26
N TYR A 274 22.61 -3.56 0.75
CA TYR A 274 21.20 -3.20 0.67
C TYR A 274 21.00 -1.70 0.85
N LYS A 275 21.42 -0.90 -0.11
CA LYS A 275 21.31 0.55 -0.03
C LYS A 275 19.84 0.98 -0.04
N PRO A 276 19.42 1.86 0.87
CA PRO A 276 18.11 2.47 0.83
C PRO A 276 17.95 3.29 -0.46
N ILE A 277 16.77 3.28 -1.06
CA ILE A 277 16.48 3.99 -2.31
C ILE A 277 16.56 5.50 -2.12
N MET A 278 16.17 5.98 -0.94
CA MET A 278 16.24 7.38 -0.54
C MET A 278 16.97 7.51 0.80
N ASN A 279 18.07 8.24 0.81
CA ASN A 279 18.85 8.51 2.03
C ASN A 279 18.13 9.44 3.03
N TYR A 280 16.88 9.85 2.77
CA TYR A 280 16.18 10.88 3.52
C TYR A 280 15.57 10.37 4.83
N LEU A 281 15.16 9.10 4.85
CA LEU A 281 14.49 8.53 6.00
C LEU A 281 15.46 7.62 6.72
N ASN A 282 16.08 8.13 7.77
CA ASN A 282 16.79 7.31 8.75
C ASN A 282 15.77 6.51 9.60
N ILE A 283 14.90 5.76 8.91
CA ILE A 283 13.95 4.82 9.49
C ILE A 283 14.64 3.46 9.51
N GLY A 284 15.66 3.32 10.37
CA GLY A 284 16.33 2.06 10.62
C GLY A 284 17.13 1.47 9.47
N ASP A 285 17.56 2.27 8.50
CA ASP A 285 18.42 1.92 7.35
C ASP A 285 17.87 0.83 6.39
N ILE A 286 16.83 0.07 6.79
CA ILE A 286 16.27 -1.07 6.05
C ILE A 286 14.97 -0.71 5.34
N HIS A 287 14.21 0.26 5.84
CA HIS A 287 12.89 0.61 5.30
C HIS A 287 12.88 0.77 3.78
N GLY A 288 13.85 1.48 3.20
CA GLY A 288 13.91 1.70 1.75
C GLY A 288 14.17 0.46 0.91
N CYS A 289 14.48 -0.70 1.47
CA CYS A 289 14.76 -1.92 0.73
C CYS A 289 13.80 -3.08 1.03
N GLU A 290 12.82 -2.90 1.91
CA GLU A 290 11.89 -3.95 2.31
C GLU A 290 11.23 -4.71 1.14
N PRO A 291 10.75 -4.07 0.06
CA PRO A 291 10.18 -4.78 -1.07
C PRO A 291 11.15 -5.68 -1.83
N TRP A 292 12.47 -5.33 -1.78
CA TRP A 292 13.51 -6.12 -2.46
C TRP A 292 14.15 -7.14 -1.55
N LEU A 293 14.23 -6.84 -0.25
CA LEU A 293 14.83 -7.73 0.74
C LEU A 293 14.09 -9.07 0.80
N TYR A 294 12.76 -9.03 0.71
CA TYR A 294 11.91 -10.21 0.79
C TYR A 294 11.31 -10.64 -0.56
N LYS A 295 11.87 -10.18 -1.69
CA LYS A 295 11.29 -10.39 -3.02
C LYS A 295 11.01 -11.86 -3.35
N ASP A 296 11.90 -12.77 -2.96
CA ASP A 296 11.77 -14.20 -3.28
C ASP A 296 10.69 -14.92 -2.47
N PHE A 297 10.16 -14.27 -1.42
CA PHE A 297 9.11 -14.80 -0.57
C PHE A 297 7.76 -14.14 -0.89
N ILE A 298 7.70 -12.80 -0.89
CA ILE A 298 6.45 -12.05 -0.99
C ILE A 298 5.74 -12.27 -2.32
N TYR A 299 6.44 -12.14 -3.44
CA TYR A 299 5.78 -12.14 -4.75
C TYR A 299 5.34 -13.54 -5.17
N ARG A 300 6.06 -14.58 -4.78
CA ARG A 300 5.58 -15.98 -4.89
C ARG A 300 4.38 -16.25 -4.00
N ASN A 301 4.35 -15.64 -2.82
CA ASN A 301 3.24 -15.79 -1.89
C ASN A 301 1.97 -15.10 -2.41
N MET A 302 2.07 -13.97 -3.12
CA MET A 302 0.92 -13.36 -3.80
C MET A 302 0.28 -14.34 -4.79
N ASP A 303 1.07 -14.99 -5.63
CA ASP A 303 0.59 -16.01 -6.58
C ASP A 303 -0.02 -17.23 -5.87
N LEU A 304 0.62 -17.71 -4.80
CA LEU A 304 0.10 -18.82 -3.99
C LEU A 304 -1.29 -18.50 -3.42
N ARG A 305 -1.45 -17.31 -2.83
CA ARG A 305 -2.71 -16.87 -2.23
C ARG A 305 -3.80 -16.66 -3.28
N LEU A 306 -3.47 -16.11 -4.44
CA LEU A 306 -4.39 -16.01 -5.58
C LEU A 306 -4.91 -17.40 -6.00
N LYS A 307 -4.01 -18.38 -6.14
CA LYS A 307 -4.37 -19.78 -6.47
C LYS A 307 -5.24 -20.44 -5.38
N ASN A 308 -4.88 -20.24 -4.11
CA ASN A 308 -5.63 -20.82 -2.98
C ASN A 308 -7.03 -20.21 -2.88
N HIS A 309 -7.16 -18.89 -3.06
CA HIS A 309 -8.45 -18.20 -3.03
C HIS A 309 -9.38 -18.71 -4.13
N ARG A 310 -8.85 -18.88 -5.36
CA ARG A 310 -9.60 -19.44 -6.47
C ARG A 310 -10.10 -20.87 -6.17
N LYS A 311 -9.21 -21.74 -5.63
CA LYS A 311 -9.60 -23.12 -5.25
C LYS A 311 -10.69 -23.13 -4.18
N ALA A 312 -10.59 -22.28 -3.17
CA ALA A 312 -11.58 -22.17 -2.12
C ALA A 312 -12.96 -21.79 -2.68
N LYS A 313 -13.00 -20.80 -3.60
CA LYS A 313 -14.27 -20.38 -4.26
C LYS A 313 -14.87 -21.44 -5.19
N GLN A 314 -14.06 -22.28 -5.80
CA GLN A 314 -14.56 -23.37 -6.66
C GLN A 314 -15.11 -24.57 -5.87
N SER A 315 -14.82 -24.64 -4.56
CA SER A 315 -15.25 -25.72 -3.67
C SER A 315 -16.53 -25.38 -2.90
N LEU A 316 -17.07 -24.17 -3.06
CA LEU A 316 -18.35 -23.69 -2.51
C LEU A 316 -19.47 -23.82 -3.54
#